data_adbf5e45b450da1f9bcda6da80d9d5af
#
_entry.id   adbf5e45b450da1f9bcda6da80d9d5af
#
_cell.length_a   1.000
_cell.length_b   1.000
_cell.length_c   1.000
_cell.angle_alpha   90.00
_cell.angle_beta   90.00
_cell.angle_gamma   90.00
#
_symmetry.space_group_name_H-M   'P 1'
#
loop_
_entity.id
_entity.type
_entity.pdbx_description
1 polymer ?
#
loop_
_entity_poly.entity_id
_entity_poly.type
_entity_poly.pdbx_seq_one_letter_code
_entity_poly.pdbx_strand_id
1 'polypeptide(L)'
;GADAVPMRAIQNARYGYIYNPFSDQKHWYRNNNEGKTMAAMQAASESDAAIAARIQLFRYRVPEEFYDLQTDADCLHNLIDQSEHAGTIASMQQQLIDQMKRTGDPMLEAFLNRSDRAAVDKILLDTYGPLKPSKKLRKKPNSKPNSKSGKQPNPNPSKKQKSGT
;
A
#
# COMPACT_ATOMS: atom_id res chain seq x y z
N GLY A 1 -8.95 -18.18 -5.42
CA GLY A 1 -7.61 -17.88 -5.04
C GLY A 1 -7.43 -16.40 -4.85
N ALA A 2 -6.90 -16.01 -3.71
CA ALA A 2 -6.51 -14.64 -3.48
C ALA A 2 -5.44 -14.25 -4.51
N ASP A 3 -5.48 -13.01 -4.98
CA ASP A 3 -4.42 -12.43 -5.80
C ASP A 3 -3.20 -12.27 -4.86
N ALA A 4 -2.44 -13.35 -4.64
CA ALA A 4 -1.24 -13.30 -3.84
C ALA A 4 -0.19 -12.51 -4.61
N VAL A 5 0.27 -11.43 -4.01
CA VAL A 5 1.39 -10.61 -4.50
C VAL A 5 2.50 -10.67 -3.44
N PRO A 6 3.19 -11.82 -3.28
CA PRO A 6 4.18 -11.98 -2.24
C PRO A 6 5.32 -11.00 -2.43
N MET A 7 5.66 -10.32 -1.35
CA MET A 7 6.85 -9.49 -1.24
C MET A 7 7.88 -10.21 -0.37
N ARG A 8 9.14 -9.84 -0.50
CA ARG A 8 10.21 -10.28 0.40
C ARG A 8 10.89 -9.07 0.98
N ALA A 9 11.19 -9.12 2.26
CA ALA A 9 11.88 -8.04 2.93
C ALA A 9 12.91 -8.57 3.91
N ILE A 10 13.96 -7.80 4.11
CA ILE A 10 14.93 -7.98 5.19
C ILE A 10 15.16 -6.64 5.85
N GLN A 11 15.32 -6.64 7.16
CA GLN A 11 15.50 -5.44 7.95
C GLN A 11 16.54 -5.70 9.04
N ASN A 12 17.34 -4.69 9.35
CA ASN A 12 18.18 -4.64 10.54
C ASN A 12 17.82 -3.40 11.38
N ALA A 13 18.64 -3.05 12.36
CA ALA A 13 18.37 -1.91 13.25
C ALA A 13 18.36 -0.55 12.52
N ARG A 14 18.94 -0.44 11.34
CA ARG A 14 19.03 0.81 10.59
C ARG A 14 18.36 0.76 9.22
N TYR A 15 18.51 -0.32 8.47
CA TYR A 15 18.11 -0.39 7.08
C TYR A 15 16.98 -1.39 6.83
N GLY A 16 16.09 -1.07 5.91
CA GLY A 16 15.08 -1.96 5.37
C GLY A 16 15.24 -2.11 3.86
N TYR A 17 15.25 -3.34 3.37
CA TYR A 17 15.24 -3.66 1.96
C TYR A 17 14.00 -4.49 1.62
N ILE A 18 13.30 -4.15 0.53
CA ILE A 18 12.07 -4.80 0.08
C ILE A 18 12.20 -5.16 -1.40
N TYR A 19 11.78 -6.38 -1.74
CA TYR A 19 11.66 -6.86 -3.11
C TYR A 19 10.19 -7.14 -3.45
N ASN A 20 9.71 -6.49 -4.51
CA ASN A 20 8.34 -6.55 -4.99
C ASN A 20 8.30 -7.16 -6.40
N PRO A 21 8.35 -8.49 -6.56
CA PRO A 21 8.44 -9.13 -7.88
C PRO A 21 7.25 -8.83 -8.79
N PHE A 22 6.07 -8.54 -8.24
CA PHE A 22 4.84 -8.24 -8.97
C PHE A 22 4.64 -6.76 -9.34
N SER A 23 5.64 -5.91 -9.07
CA SER A 23 5.60 -4.49 -9.43
C SER A 23 5.83 -4.29 -10.92
N ASP A 24 4.76 -4.30 -11.70
CA ASP A 24 4.75 -4.18 -13.17
C ASP A 24 4.02 -2.92 -13.68
N GLN A 25 3.67 -1.99 -12.78
CA GLN A 25 2.91 -0.77 -13.06
C GLN A 25 1.47 -1.00 -13.60
N LYS A 26 0.99 -2.25 -13.59
CA LYS A 26 -0.35 -2.63 -14.08
C LYS A 26 -1.22 -3.24 -13.00
N HIS A 27 -0.62 -4.04 -12.11
CA HIS A 27 -1.31 -4.71 -11.03
C HIS A 27 -1.27 -3.87 -9.75
N TRP A 28 -2.41 -3.77 -9.07
CA TRP A 28 -2.51 -3.02 -7.84
C TRP A 28 -2.25 -3.91 -6.64
N TYR A 29 -1.40 -3.43 -5.75
CA TYR A 29 -1.29 -3.95 -4.39
C TYR A 29 -2.49 -3.47 -3.58
N ARG A 30 -3.36 -4.39 -3.16
CA ARG A 30 -4.68 -4.05 -2.61
C ARG A 30 -4.68 -3.69 -1.15
N ASN A 31 -3.71 -4.11 -0.38
CA ASN A 31 -3.76 -4.05 1.08
C ASN A 31 -3.95 -2.64 1.65
N ASN A 32 -3.53 -1.61 0.90
CA ASN A 32 -3.56 -0.22 1.35
C ASN A 32 -4.55 0.66 0.56
N ASN A 33 -5.32 0.08 -0.37
CA ASN A 33 -6.11 0.88 -1.31
C ASN A 33 -7.56 1.10 -0.90
N GLU A 34 -7.95 0.69 0.30
CA GLU A 34 -9.30 0.82 0.82
C GLU A 34 -9.28 1.47 2.21
N GLY A 35 -10.35 2.19 2.53
CA GLY A 35 -10.52 2.82 3.83
C GLY A 35 -10.58 4.34 3.79
N LYS A 36 -10.86 4.94 4.95
CA LYS A 36 -11.06 6.39 5.09
C LYS A 36 -9.78 7.19 4.79
N THR A 37 -8.63 6.70 5.22
CA THR A 37 -7.33 7.35 4.97
C THR A 37 -7.03 7.42 3.48
N MET A 38 -7.17 6.31 2.76
CA MET A 38 -6.95 6.30 1.31
C MET A 38 -7.95 7.21 0.59
N ALA A 39 -9.21 7.26 1.01
CA ALA A 39 -10.20 8.18 0.44
C ALA A 39 -9.82 9.66 0.67
N ALA A 40 -9.33 10.00 1.85
CA ALA A 40 -8.85 11.35 2.15
C ALA A 40 -7.59 11.70 1.34
N MET A 41 -6.63 10.78 1.22
CA MET A 41 -5.45 10.96 0.37
C MET A 41 -5.83 11.16 -1.10
N GLN A 42 -6.80 10.40 -1.62
CA GLN A 42 -7.29 10.56 -2.99
C GLN A 42 -7.88 11.94 -3.24
N ALA A 43 -8.66 12.48 -2.29
CA ALA A 43 -9.18 13.83 -2.39
C ALA A 43 -8.06 14.88 -2.36
N ALA A 44 -7.09 14.74 -1.46
CA ALA A 44 -5.96 15.65 -1.35
C ALA A 44 -5.04 15.61 -2.58
N SER A 45 -4.92 14.46 -3.25
CA SER A 45 -4.06 14.28 -4.43
C SER A 45 -4.47 15.10 -5.65
N GLU A 46 -5.68 15.66 -5.65
CA GLU A 46 -6.14 16.56 -6.72
C GLU A 46 -5.36 17.88 -6.75
N SER A 47 -4.80 18.29 -5.60
CA SER A 47 -4.03 19.52 -5.46
C SER A 47 -2.62 19.35 -4.90
N ASP A 48 -2.25 18.12 -4.48
CA ASP A 48 -0.94 17.83 -3.88
C ASP A 48 -0.24 16.70 -4.65
N ALA A 49 0.80 17.07 -5.40
CA ALA A 49 1.58 16.14 -6.22
C ALA A 49 2.35 15.11 -5.39
N ALA A 50 2.79 15.45 -4.16
CA ALA A 50 3.49 14.51 -3.29
C ALA A 50 2.54 13.42 -2.79
N ILE A 51 1.32 13.78 -2.41
CA ILE A 51 0.27 12.81 -2.05
C ILE A 51 -0.12 11.96 -3.27
N ALA A 52 -0.20 12.55 -4.46
CA ALA A 52 -0.48 11.81 -5.70
C ALA A 52 0.61 10.76 -5.98
N ALA A 53 1.88 11.12 -5.87
CA ALA A 53 3.02 10.21 -6.02
C ALA A 53 2.99 9.09 -4.97
N ARG A 54 2.65 9.40 -3.70
CA ARG A 54 2.54 8.41 -2.64
C ARG A 54 1.41 7.40 -2.90
N ILE A 55 0.28 7.84 -3.43
CA ILE A 55 -0.82 6.95 -3.85
C ILE A 55 -0.35 6.01 -4.98
N GLN A 56 0.41 6.51 -5.94
CA GLN A 56 0.95 5.67 -7.01
C GLN A 56 1.90 4.60 -6.45
N LEU A 57 2.79 4.98 -5.53
CA LEU A 57 3.66 4.03 -4.86
C LEU A 57 2.86 2.95 -4.10
N PHE A 58 1.82 3.32 -3.35
CA PHE A 58 0.97 2.35 -2.66
C PHE A 58 0.23 1.40 -3.61
N ARG A 59 -0.16 1.88 -4.78
CA ARG A 59 -0.91 1.08 -5.76
C ARG A 59 -0.02 0.12 -6.53
N TYR A 60 1.12 0.57 -6.98
CA TYR A 60 1.92 -0.17 -7.96
C TYR A 60 3.25 -0.65 -7.43
N ARG A 61 3.75 -0.06 -6.34
CA ARG A 61 5.08 -0.30 -5.80
C ARG A 61 6.18 -0.04 -6.86
N VAL A 62 7.41 -0.30 -6.48
CA VAL A 62 8.57 -0.40 -7.37
C VAL A 62 9.24 -1.76 -7.14
N PRO A 63 10.04 -2.29 -8.08
CA PRO A 63 10.62 -3.62 -7.96
C PRO A 63 11.47 -3.81 -6.70
N GLU A 64 12.27 -2.81 -6.35
CA GLU A 64 13.14 -2.83 -5.18
C GLU A 64 13.02 -1.52 -4.40
N GLU A 65 13.02 -1.63 -3.07
CA GLU A 65 12.97 -0.47 -2.18
C GLU A 65 14.06 -0.63 -1.11
N PHE A 66 14.72 0.49 -0.78
CA PHE A 66 15.73 0.54 0.29
C PHE A 66 15.56 1.81 1.11
N TYR A 67 15.55 1.70 2.43
CA TYR A 67 15.26 2.79 3.35
C TYR A 67 16.24 2.82 4.51
N ASP A 68 16.67 4.02 4.95
CA ASP A 68 17.36 4.26 6.22
C ASP A 68 16.32 4.57 7.31
N LEU A 69 15.96 3.59 8.10
CA LEU A 69 14.89 3.67 9.10
C LEU A 69 15.23 4.58 10.28
N GLN A 70 16.50 4.96 10.46
CA GLN A 70 16.90 5.91 11.51
C GLN A 70 16.62 7.36 11.09
N THR A 71 16.74 7.68 9.81
CA THR A 71 16.53 9.04 9.30
C THR A 71 15.19 9.20 8.59
N ASP A 72 14.57 8.09 8.15
CA ASP A 72 13.30 8.04 7.41
C ASP A 72 12.42 6.89 7.94
N ALA A 73 11.97 7.01 9.18
CA ALA A 73 11.12 6.00 9.83
C ALA A 73 9.80 5.73 9.10
N ASP A 74 9.30 6.69 8.33
CA ASP A 74 8.06 6.57 7.54
C ASP A 74 8.28 6.01 6.14
N CYS A 75 9.54 5.67 5.76
CA CYS A 75 9.90 5.11 4.45
C CYS A 75 9.38 5.98 3.29
N LEU A 76 9.65 7.28 3.34
CA LEU A 76 9.19 8.24 2.34
C LEU A 76 10.15 8.33 1.15
N HIS A 77 11.44 8.08 1.37
CA HIS A 77 12.50 8.27 0.40
C HIS A 77 13.18 6.95 0.08
N ASN A 78 12.87 6.38 -1.09
CA ASN A 78 13.54 5.16 -1.55
C ASN A 78 14.97 5.49 -1.99
N LEU A 79 15.94 4.86 -1.34
CA LEU A 79 17.38 5.07 -1.55
C LEU A 79 18.01 3.99 -2.44
N ILE A 80 17.21 3.17 -3.14
CA ILE A 80 17.70 2.00 -3.89
C ILE A 80 18.72 2.37 -4.98
N ASP A 81 18.57 3.55 -5.59
CA ASP A 81 19.44 4.03 -6.67
C ASP A 81 20.62 4.89 -6.16
N GLN A 82 20.77 5.06 -4.86
CA GLN A 82 21.87 5.86 -4.29
C GLN A 82 23.15 5.04 -4.22
N SER A 83 24.18 5.45 -4.97
CA SER A 83 25.44 4.73 -5.10
C SER A 83 26.19 4.56 -3.77
N GLU A 84 26.03 5.48 -2.84
CA GLU A 84 26.61 5.43 -1.51
C GLU A 84 26.11 4.25 -0.66
N HIS A 85 24.92 3.74 -0.98
CA HIS A 85 24.32 2.59 -0.30
C HIS A 85 24.56 1.25 -1.01
N ALA A 86 25.20 1.24 -2.18
CA ALA A 86 25.32 0.04 -3.02
C ALA A 86 25.91 -1.17 -2.26
N GLY A 87 26.95 -0.95 -1.44
CA GLY A 87 27.56 -2.01 -0.63
C GLY A 87 26.63 -2.58 0.44
N THR A 88 25.85 -1.70 1.11
CA THR A 88 24.85 -2.10 2.11
C THR A 88 23.70 -2.86 1.45
N ILE A 89 23.21 -2.36 0.32
CA ILE A 89 22.15 -3.02 -0.45
C ILE A 89 22.60 -4.42 -0.88
N ALA A 90 23.81 -4.54 -1.46
CA ALA A 90 24.34 -5.84 -1.89
C ALA A 90 24.47 -6.83 -0.71
N SER A 91 24.91 -6.37 0.46
CA SER A 91 25.00 -7.20 1.66
C SER A 91 23.63 -7.70 2.12
N MET A 92 22.61 -6.82 2.14
CA MET A 92 21.25 -7.22 2.52
C MET A 92 20.61 -8.14 1.49
N GLN A 93 20.85 -7.91 0.21
CA GLN A 93 20.42 -8.81 -0.86
C GLN A 93 21.02 -10.20 -0.69
N GLN A 94 22.33 -10.32 -0.36
CA GLN A 94 22.97 -11.60 -0.11
C GLN A 94 22.37 -12.33 1.10
N GLN A 95 22.12 -11.62 2.19
CA GLN A 95 21.47 -12.19 3.38
C GLN A 95 20.05 -12.70 3.04
N LEU A 96 19.30 -11.96 2.21
CA LEU A 96 18.00 -12.39 1.76
C LEU A 96 18.08 -13.66 0.88
N ILE A 97 19.04 -13.73 -0.04
CA ILE A 97 19.32 -14.94 -0.84
C ILE A 97 19.61 -16.16 0.07
N ASP A 98 20.46 -15.99 1.06
CA ASP A 98 20.84 -17.07 1.97
C ASP A 98 19.62 -17.56 2.79
N GLN A 99 18.80 -16.62 3.23
CA GLN A 99 17.53 -16.93 3.90
C GLN A 99 16.57 -17.69 2.97
N MET A 100 16.39 -17.21 1.74
CA MET A 100 15.50 -17.84 0.75
C MET A 100 15.97 -19.25 0.38
N LYS A 101 17.28 -19.46 0.23
CA LYS A 101 17.87 -20.80 0.02
C LYS A 101 17.57 -21.71 1.20
N ARG A 102 17.79 -21.23 2.42
CA ARG A 102 17.58 -22.01 3.65
C ARG A 102 16.13 -22.45 3.84
N THR A 103 15.19 -21.65 3.39
CA THR A 103 13.75 -21.90 3.55
C THR A 103 13.10 -22.55 2.35
N GLY A 104 13.82 -22.78 1.24
CA GLY A 104 13.24 -23.27 0.00
C GLY A 104 12.22 -22.29 -0.59
N ASP A 105 12.49 -20.99 -0.52
CA ASP A 105 11.53 -19.97 -0.95
C ASP A 105 11.29 -20.03 -2.46
N PRO A 106 10.05 -20.18 -2.93
CA PRO A 106 9.73 -20.27 -4.36
C PRO A 106 10.05 -18.99 -5.15
N MET A 107 10.29 -17.85 -4.46
CA MET A 107 10.69 -16.59 -5.10
C MET A 107 12.19 -16.45 -5.30
N LEU A 108 13.01 -17.41 -4.88
CA LEU A 108 14.46 -17.33 -5.00
C LEU A 108 14.90 -17.08 -6.45
N GLU A 109 14.37 -17.87 -7.39
CA GLU A 109 14.74 -17.73 -8.81
C GLU A 109 14.33 -16.37 -9.38
N ALA A 110 13.15 -15.85 -9.01
CA ALA A 110 12.72 -14.50 -9.40
C ALA A 110 13.64 -13.43 -8.80
N PHE A 111 14.10 -13.61 -7.56
CA PHE A 111 15.03 -12.68 -6.93
C PHE A 111 16.44 -12.71 -7.55
N LEU A 112 16.95 -13.87 -7.90
CA LEU A 112 18.23 -14.01 -8.58
C LEU A 112 18.23 -13.36 -9.97
N ASN A 113 17.08 -13.35 -10.64
CA ASN A 113 16.89 -12.74 -11.96
C ASN A 113 16.25 -11.33 -11.90
N ARG A 114 16.25 -10.66 -10.74
CA ARG A 114 15.50 -9.41 -10.49
C ARG A 114 15.82 -8.25 -11.45
N SER A 115 17.00 -8.24 -12.07
CA SER A 115 17.39 -7.25 -13.07
C SER A 115 16.81 -7.53 -14.47
N ASP A 116 16.30 -8.74 -14.72
CA ASP A 116 15.67 -9.14 -15.98
C ASP A 116 14.16 -9.28 -15.78
N ARG A 117 13.42 -8.22 -16.12
CA ARG A 117 11.96 -8.20 -15.94
C ARG A 117 11.25 -9.32 -16.70
N ALA A 118 11.71 -9.67 -17.90
CA ALA A 118 11.07 -10.72 -18.69
C ALA A 118 11.26 -12.10 -18.05
N ALA A 119 12.46 -12.37 -17.53
CA ALA A 119 12.72 -13.60 -16.77
C ALA A 119 11.86 -13.67 -15.50
N VAL A 120 11.76 -12.57 -14.74
CA VAL A 120 10.90 -12.50 -13.54
C VAL A 120 9.45 -12.77 -13.91
N ASP A 121 8.89 -12.09 -14.94
CA ASP A 121 7.49 -12.29 -15.35
C ASP A 121 7.20 -13.75 -15.74
N LYS A 122 8.13 -14.40 -16.44
CA LYS A 122 8.01 -15.81 -16.80
C LYS A 122 7.99 -16.70 -15.54
N ILE A 123 8.91 -16.49 -14.61
CA ILE A 123 8.98 -17.26 -13.35
C ILE A 123 7.71 -17.08 -12.54
N LEU A 124 7.19 -15.84 -12.45
CA LEU A 124 5.95 -15.56 -11.73
C LEU A 124 4.74 -16.25 -12.38
N LEU A 125 4.66 -16.21 -13.71
CA LEU A 125 3.60 -16.89 -14.46
C LEU A 125 3.64 -18.41 -14.24
N ASP A 126 4.81 -19.01 -14.31
CA ASP A 126 5.00 -20.45 -14.12
C ASP A 126 4.68 -20.88 -12.68
N THR A 127 4.99 -20.04 -11.68
CA THR A 127 4.82 -20.37 -10.26
C THR A 127 3.40 -20.10 -9.74
N TYR A 128 2.80 -18.96 -10.14
CA TYR A 128 1.52 -18.48 -9.59
C TYR A 128 0.37 -18.47 -10.60
N GLY A 129 0.66 -18.74 -11.87
CA GLY A 129 -0.28 -18.58 -12.96
C GLY A 129 -0.55 -17.12 -13.31
N PRO A 130 -1.46 -16.86 -14.26
CA PRO A 130 -1.79 -15.51 -14.70
C PRO A 130 -2.42 -14.71 -13.56
N LEU A 131 -1.88 -13.52 -13.29
CA LEU A 131 -2.48 -12.59 -12.35
C LEU A 131 -3.84 -12.12 -12.88
N LYS A 132 -4.83 -12.12 -12.00
CA LYS A 132 -6.14 -11.55 -12.36
C LYS A 132 -6.02 -10.03 -12.47
N PRO A 133 -6.60 -9.42 -13.53
CA PRO A 133 -6.58 -7.97 -13.66
C PRO A 133 -7.21 -7.32 -12.43
N SER A 134 -6.56 -6.28 -11.92
CA SER A 134 -7.08 -5.49 -10.80
C SER A 134 -8.46 -4.94 -11.16
N LYS A 135 -9.51 -5.34 -10.43
CA LYS A 135 -10.85 -4.79 -10.65
C LYS A 135 -10.78 -3.28 -10.38
N LYS A 136 -11.07 -2.46 -11.39
CA LYS A 136 -11.24 -1.01 -11.19
C LYS A 136 -12.20 -0.80 -10.02
N LEU A 137 -11.82 0.02 -9.04
CA LEU A 137 -12.70 0.41 -7.94
C LEU A 137 -14.02 0.89 -8.55
N ARG A 138 -15.10 0.17 -8.29
CA ARG A 138 -16.45 0.64 -8.66
C ARG A 138 -16.67 1.95 -7.87
N LYS A 139 -16.73 3.08 -8.57
CA LYS A 139 -17.28 4.31 -7.98
C LYS A 139 -18.63 3.93 -7.38
N LYS A 140 -18.75 3.93 -6.05
CA LYS A 140 -20.07 3.85 -5.41
C LYS A 140 -20.85 5.06 -5.94
N PRO A 141 -22.07 4.88 -6.47
CA PRO A 141 -22.89 6.03 -6.81
C PRO A 141 -23.05 6.87 -5.54
N ASN A 142 -22.84 8.19 -5.68
CA ASN A 142 -23.02 9.16 -4.61
C ASN A 142 -24.31 8.84 -3.86
N SER A 143 -24.21 8.42 -2.60
CA SER A 143 -25.34 8.37 -1.71
C SER A 143 -25.87 9.80 -1.60
N LYS A 144 -27.09 10.02 -2.10
CA LYS A 144 -27.80 11.29 -1.98
C LYS A 144 -27.73 11.76 -0.53
N PRO A 145 -27.48 13.06 -0.27
CA PRO A 145 -27.54 13.58 1.09
C PRO A 145 -28.92 13.31 1.65
N ASN A 146 -28.99 12.61 2.76
CA ASN A 146 -30.22 12.29 3.47
C ASN A 146 -30.75 13.60 4.08
N SER A 147 -31.66 14.29 3.38
CA SER A 147 -32.39 15.43 3.90
C SER A 147 -33.40 14.92 4.96
N LYS A 148 -32.90 14.75 6.18
CA LYS A 148 -33.80 14.64 7.33
C LYS A 148 -34.36 16.03 7.59
N SER A 149 -35.56 16.25 7.13
CA SER A 149 -36.44 17.35 7.52
C SER A 149 -36.48 17.46 9.06
N GLY A 150 -36.12 18.65 9.56
CA GLY A 150 -36.22 18.97 10.97
C GLY A 150 -37.66 18.83 11.47
N LYS A 151 -37.88 17.97 12.44
CA LYS A 151 -39.04 18.07 13.34
C LYS A 151 -38.72 19.17 14.34
N GLN A 152 -39.46 20.25 14.27
CA GLN A 152 -39.50 21.28 15.30
C GLN A 152 -39.98 20.69 16.63
N PRO A 153 -39.40 21.06 17.76
CA PRO A 153 -39.93 20.70 19.07
C PRO A 153 -41.22 21.50 19.35
N ASN A 154 -42.24 20.77 19.78
CA ASN A 154 -43.54 21.27 20.16
C ASN A 154 -43.41 22.10 21.46
N PRO A 155 -43.99 23.33 21.57
CA PRO A 155 -43.89 24.10 22.79
C PRO A 155 -44.82 23.52 23.86
N ASN A 156 -44.25 23.30 25.05
CA ASN A 156 -44.84 22.74 26.26
C ASN A 156 -45.96 23.66 26.80
N PRO A 157 -47.18 23.19 27.11
CA PRO A 157 -48.22 24.03 27.69
C PRO A 157 -47.98 24.28 29.19
N SER A 158 -48.15 25.54 29.54
CA SER A 158 -48.04 26.14 30.85
C SER A 158 -48.75 25.38 31.99
N LYS A 159 -48.02 25.10 33.07
CA LYS A 159 -48.62 24.67 34.33
C LYS A 159 -49.34 25.88 35.00
N LYS A 160 -50.66 25.75 35.14
CA LYS A 160 -51.46 26.63 36.01
C LYS A 160 -51.06 26.43 37.46
N GLN A 161 -50.62 27.51 38.12
CA GLN A 161 -50.57 27.59 39.56
C GLN A 161 -51.98 27.66 40.13
N LYS A 162 -52.35 26.79 41.04
CA LYS A 162 -53.48 26.92 41.94
C LYS A 162 -52.96 27.53 43.26
N SER A 163 -53.36 28.75 43.55
CA SER A 163 -53.40 29.33 44.87
C SER A 163 -54.57 28.75 45.65
N GLY A 164 -54.37 28.37 46.91
CA GLY A 164 -55.40 27.93 47.84
C GLY A 164 -54.88 28.09 49.22
N THR A 165 -55.34 29.13 49.88
CA THR A 165 -55.57 29.34 51.34
C THR A 165 -54.63 28.66 52.28
#